data_37d10999712139513eb5e4437503a096
#
_entry.id   37d10999712139513eb5e4437503a096
#
_cell.length_a   1.000
_cell.length_b   1.000
_cell.length_c   1.000
_cell.angle_alpha   90.00
_cell.angle_beta   90.00
_cell.angle_gamma   90.00
#
_symmetry.space_group_name_H-M   'P 1'
#
loop_
_entity.id
_entity.type
_entity.pdbx_description
1 polymer ?
#
loop_
_entity_poly.entity_id
_entity_poly.type
_entity_poly.pdbx_seq_one_letter_code
_entity_poly.pdbx_strand_id
1 'polypeptide(L)'
;SGGLDSTLALLVCVKTFDKLGFSRKGIIGITMPGFGTTDRTYNNALHLMSSLGITTKEISIKEACIQHFKDIDHDMTNHNVTYENGQARERTQILMDYAILKIR
;
A
#
# COMPACT_ATOMS: atom_id res chain seq x y z
N SER A 1 3.76 -2.76 -1.52
CA SER A 1 5.15 -2.49 -1.80
C SER A 1 5.86 -3.76 -2.28
N GLY A 2 6.91 -3.59 -3.05
CA GLY A 2 7.70 -4.72 -3.55
C GLY A 2 8.87 -5.09 -2.66
N GLY A 3 8.94 -4.58 -1.43
CA GLY A 3 10.04 -4.84 -0.50
C GLY A 3 9.96 -6.21 0.16
N LEU A 4 11.11 -6.69 0.63
CA LEU A 4 11.22 -8.00 1.27
C LEU A 4 10.36 -8.09 2.54
N ASP A 5 10.37 -7.06 3.37
CA ASP A 5 9.61 -7.05 4.62
C ASP A 5 8.11 -7.13 4.38
N SER A 6 7.61 -6.38 3.41
CA SER A 6 6.19 -6.41 3.04
C SER A 6 5.79 -7.77 2.47
N THR A 7 6.65 -8.36 1.64
CA THR A 7 6.42 -9.69 1.08
C THR A 7 6.37 -10.75 2.18
N LEU A 8 7.30 -10.69 3.12
CA LEU A 8 7.34 -11.62 4.24
C LEU A 8 6.09 -11.49 5.11
N ALA A 9 5.67 -10.27 5.42
CA ALA A 9 4.45 -10.02 6.18
C ALA A 9 3.23 -10.61 5.49
N LEU A 10 3.12 -10.44 4.19
CA LEU A 10 2.02 -11.00 3.41
C LEU A 10 2.01 -12.53 3.47
N LEU A 11 3.17 -13.17 3.31
CA LEU A 11 3.27 -14.63 3.37
C LEU A 11 2.90 -15.17 4.75
N VAL A 12 3.29 -14.46 5.82
CA VAL A 12 2.89 -14.81 7.18
C VAL A 12 1.38 -14.74 7.35
N CYS A 13 0.75 -13.69 6.83
CA CYS A 13 -0.72 -13.55 6.87
C CYS A 13 -1.41 -14.70 6.12
N VAL A 14 -0.92 -15.03 4.93
CA VAL A 14 -1.50 -16.12 4.14
C VAL A 14 -1.37 -17.45 4.87
N LYS A 15 -0.20 -17.74 5.41
CA LYS A 15 0.04 -18.98 6.15
C LYS A 15 -0.84 -19.07 7.40
N THR A 16 -1.01 -17.96 8.09
CA THR A 16 -1.86 -17.89 9.30
C THR A 16 -3.31 -18.14 8.95
N PHE A 17 -3.82 -17.51 7.89
CA PHE A 17 -5.20 -17.71 7.43
C PHE A 17 -5.42 -19.16 7.02
N ASP A 18 -4.49 -19.75 6.28
CA ASP A 18 -4.57 -21.15 5.87
C ASP A 18 -4.64 -22.08 7.08
N LYS A 19 -3.80 -21.83 8.08
CA LYS A 19 -3.74 -22.65 9.30
C LYS A 19 -5.03 -22.56 10.11
N LEU A 20 -5.65 -21.38 10.14
CA LEU A 20 -6.89 -21.16 10.87
C LEU A 20 -8.14 -21.56 10.08
N GLY A 21 -7.99 -21.97 8.83
CA GLY A 21 -9.10 -22.34 7.97
C GLY A 21 -9.89 -21.15 7.44
N PHE A 22 -9.33 -19.96 7.45
CA PHE A 22 -9.96 -18.77 6.90
C PHE A 22 -9.72 -18.65 5.41
N SER A 23 -10.68 -18.09 4.68
CA SER A 23 -10.50 -17.80 3.26
C SER A 23 -9.41 -16.73 3.06
N ARG A 24 -8.51 -16.97 2.08
CA ARG A 24 -7.51 -15.97 1.71
C ARG A 24 -8.13 -14.66 1.23
N LYS A 25 -9.36 -14.69 0.75
CA LYS A 25 -10.10 -13.48 0.35
C LYS A 25 -10.34 -12.50 1.51
N GLY A 26 -10.22 -12.95 2.74
CA GLY A 26 -10.25 -12.08 3.91
C GLY A 26 -9.00 -11.23 4.09
N ILE A 27 -7.91 -11.55 3.39
CA ILE A 27 -6.70 -10.73 3.37
C ILE A 27 -6.85 -9.71 2.24
N ILE A 28 -6.72 -8.43 2.56
CA ILE A 28 -6.86 -7.35 1.59
C ILE A 28 -5.50 -6.72 1.37
N GLY A 29 -4.95 -6.90 0.17
CA GLY A 29 -3.72 -6.25 -0.25
C GLY A 29 -4.04 -4.95 -0.96
N ILE A 30 -3.47 -3.84 -0.50
CA ILE A 30 -3.71 -2.53 -1.08
C ILE A 30 -2.44 -2.04 -1.75
N THR A 31 -2.51 -1.78 -3.06
CA THR A 31 -1.44 -1.10 -3.77
C THR A 31 -1.73 0.39 -3.79
N MET A 32 -0.73 1.17 -3.44
CA MET A 32 -0.88 2.63 -3.30
C MET A 32 0.20 3.33 -4.12
N PRO A 33 0.02 3.38 -5.47
CA PRO A 33 1.02 4.02 -6.32
C PRO A 33 1.13 5.51 -6.00
N GLY A 34 2.37 5.98 -5.91
CA GLY A 34 2.70 7.38 -5.70
C GLY A 34 3.69 7.84 -6.76
N PHE A 35 4.41 8.92 -6.47
CA PHE A 35 5.46 9.41 -7.35
C PHE A 35 6.69 8.51 -7.20
N GLY A 36 7.31 8.08 -8.24
CA GLY A 36 8.46 7.21 -8.17
C GLY A 36 8.17 5.72 -8.05
N THR A 37 6.92 5.31 -8.01
CA THR A 37 6.56 3.90 -8.12
C THR A 37 6.86 3.43 -9.53
N THR A 38 7.71 2.41 -9.67
CA THR A 38 8.06 1.87 -10.98
C THR A 38 7.04 0.83 -11.43
N ASP A 39 6.89 0.67 -12.75
CA ASP A 39 6.01 -0.36 -13.32
C ASP A 39 6.40 -1.75 -12.84
N ARG A 40 7.69 -2.01 -12.71
CA ARG A 40 8.21 -3.30 -12.24
C ARG A 40 7.74 -3.60 -10.81
N THR A 41 7.90 -2.66 -9.90
CA THR A 41 7.48 -2.81 -8.51
C THR A 41 5.98 -3.02 -8.42
N TYR A 42 5.22 -2.21 -9.15
CA TYR A 42 3.78 -2.29 -9.21
C TYR A 42 3.31 -3.66 -9.72
N ASN A 43 3.85 -4.09 -10.86
CA ASN A 43 3.46 -5.36 -11.47
C ASN A 43 3.85 -6.57 -10.61
N ASN A 44 5.02 -6.51 -9.96
CA ASN A 44 5.46 -7.58 -9.06
C ASN A 44 4.50 -7.73 -7.86
N ALA A 45 4.07 -6.63 -7.29
CA ALA A 45 3.12 -6.65 -6.18
C ALA A 45 1.77 -7.24 -6.60
N LEU A 46 1.24 -6.80 -7.74
CA LEU A 46 -0.02 -7.32 -8.26
C LEU A 46 0.07 -8.81 -8.58
N HIS A 47 1.17 -9.23 -9.21
CA HIS A 47 1.38 -10.63 -9.56
C HIS A 47 1.43 -11.52 -8.31
N LEU A 48 2.16 -11.09 -7.30
CA LEU A 48 2.27 -11.84 -6.05
C LEU A 48 0.90 -11.98 -5.36
N MET A 49 0.17 -10.89 -5.22
CA MET A 49 -1.14 -10.90 -4.57
C MET A 49 -2.15 -11.74 -5.35
N SER A 50 -2.12 -11.67 -6.68
CA SER A 50 -2.97 -12.48 -7.54
C SER A 50 -2.64 -13.98 -7.40
N SER A 51 -1.35 -14.31 -7.38
CA SER A 51 -0.89 -15.70 -7.22
C SER A 51 -1.31 -16.29 -5.89
N LEU A 52 -1.37 -15.49 -4.84
CA LEU A 52 -1.78 -15.94 -3.51
C LEU A 52 -3.31 -16.00 -3.34
N GLY A 53 -4.07 -15.46 -4.27
CA GLY A 53 -5.52 -15.49 -4.22
C GLY A 53 -6.16 -14.60 -3.16
N ILE A 54 -5.47 -13.55 -2.73
CA ILE A 54 -6.03 -12.59 -1.78
C ILE A 54 -6.87 -11.54 -2.50
N THR A 55 -7.64 -10.77 -1.74
CA THR A 55 -8.38 -9.63 -2.28
C THR A 55 -7.41 -8.46 -2.50
N THR A 56 -7.49 -7.84 -3.68
CA THR A 56 -6.61 -6.71 -4.01
C THR A 56 -7.42 -5.44 -4.23
N LYS A 57 -6.84 -4.31 -3.85
CA LYS A 57 -7.41 -2.99 -4.08
C LYS A 57 -6.31 -2.02 -4.43
N GLU A 58 -6.58 -1.10 -5.33
CA GLU A 58 -5.64 -0.05 -5.69
C GLU A 58 -6.17 1.30 -5.24
N ILE A 59 -5.34 2.06 -4.54
CA ILE A 59 -5.65 3.43 -4.13
C ILE A 59 -4.44 4.29 -4.45
N SER A 60 -4.53 5.16 -5.47
CA SER A 60 -3.44 6.09 -5.76
C SER A 60 -3.35 7.15 -4.67
N ILE A 61 -2.13 7.47 -4.25
CA ILE A 61 -1.87 8.54 -3.27
C ILE A 61 -1.46 9.85 -3.93
N LYS A 62 -1.38 9.89 -5.27
CA LYS A 62 -0.82 11.04 -5.98
C LYS A 62 -1.59 12.33 -5.71
N GLU A 63 -2.89 12.30 -5.88
CA GLU A 63 -3.71 13.51 -5.70
C GLU A 63 -3.73 13.99 -4.25
N ALA A 64 -3.84 13.07 -3.29
CA ALA A 64 -3.79 13.42 -1.88
C ALA A 64 -2.46 14.06 -1.51
N CYS A 65 -1.36 13.51 -2.01
CA CYS A 65 -0.02 14.09 -1.77
C CYS A 65 0.15 15.44 -2.43
N ILE A 66 -0.37 15.63 -3.66
CA ILE A 66 -0.33 16.92 -4.33
C ILE A 66 -1.04 17.98 -3.48
N GLN A 67 -2.22 17.67 -2.98
CA GLN A 67 -2.97 18.60 -2.14
C GLN A 67 -2.22 18.89 -0.85
N HIS A 68 -1.69 17.88 -0.19
CA HIS A 68 -0.91 18.05 1.02
C HIS A 68 0.31 18.95 0.80
N PHE A 69 1.07 18.71 -0.27
CA PHE A 69 2.26 19.50 -0.57
C PHE A 69 1.91 20.95 -0.91
N LYS A 70 0.80 21.18 -1.59
CA LYS A 70 0.30 22.55 -1.83
C LYS A 70 -0.04 23.25 -0.52
N ASP A 71 -0.70 22.56 0.40
CA ASP A 71 -1.12 23.14 1.67
C ASP A 71 0.06 23.59 2.52
N ILE A 72 1.19 22.90 2.45
CA ILE A 72 2.41 23.23 3.20
C ILE A 72 3.45 24.01 2.38
N ASP A 73 3.08 24.44 1.19
CA ASP A 73 3.96 25.19 0.27
C ASP A 73 5.25 24.43 -0.09
N HIS A 74 5.17 23.10 -0.18
CA HIS A 74 6.30 22.28 -0.60
C HIS A 74 6.42 22.27 -2.12
N ASP A 75 7.67 22.51 -2.61
CA ASP A 75 7.98 22.43 -4.02
C ASP A 75 8.07 20.97 -4.47
N MET A 76 7.16 20.54 -5.33
CA MET A 76 7.09 19.16 -5.83
C MET A 76 8.32 18.72 -6.62
N THR A 77 9.15 19.67 -7.10
CA THR A 77 10.38 19.33 -7.79
C THR A 77 11.51 18.97 -6.82
N ASN A 78 11.34 19.27 -5.55
CA ASN A 78 12.30 18.96 -4.51
C ASN A 78 11.95 17.62 -3.85
N HIS A 79 12.66 16.56 -4.23
CA HIS A 79 12.45 15.21 -3.74
C HIS A 79 13.22 14.95 -2.44
N ASN A 80 12.98 15.77 -1.44
CA ASN A 80 13.65 15.69 -0.14
C ASN A 80 12.90 14.78 0.85
N VAL A 81 13.29 14.85 2.12
CA VAL A 81 12.68 14.05 3.20
C VAL A 81 11.18 14.33 3.33
N THR A 82 10.75 15.59 3.18
CA THR A 82 9.33 15.94 3.21
C THR A 82 8.56 15.24 2.11
N TYR A 83 9.11 15.20 0.90
CA TYR A 83 8.50 14.55 -0.25
C TYR A 83 8.33 13.05 0.00
N GLU A 84 9.37 12.38 0.47
CA GLU A 84 9.32 10.94 0.73
C GLU A 84 8.43 10.58 1.92
N ASN A 85 8.57 11.29 3.01
CA ASN A 85 7.81 11.03 4.23
C ASN A 85 6.32 11.36 4.08
N GLY A 86 6.00 12.40 3.30
CA GLY A 86 4.61 12.73 3.02
C GLY A 86 3.88 11.59 2.33
N GLN A 87 4.52 10.95 1.37
CA GLN A 87 3.96 9.80 0.68
C GLN A 87 3.83 8.59 1.62
N ALA A 88 4.86 8.33 2.42
CA ALA A 88 4.83 7.22 3.37
C ALA A 88 3.71 7.38 4.40
N ARG A 89 3.52 8.58 4.91
CA ARG A 89 2.45 8.86 5.89
C ARG A 89 1.07 8.75 5.27
N GLU A 90 0.89 9.18 4.02
CA GLU A 90 -0.39 9.03 3.35
C GLU A 90 -0.77 7.56 3.19
N ARG A 91 0.19 6.70 2.86
CA ARG A 91 -0.05 5.26 2.79
C ARG A 91 -0.49 4.69 4.13
N THR A 92 0.17 5.11 5.20
CA THR A 92 -0.18 4.66 6.55
C THR A 92 -1.59 5.11 6.94
N GLN A 93 -1.95 6.35 6.62
CA GLN A 93 -3.28 6.89 6.90
C GLN A 93 -4.36 6.06 6.21
N ILE A 94 -4.18 5.76 4.93
CA ILE A 94 -5.11 4.94 4.18
C ILE A 94 -5.29 3.56 4.81
N LEU A 95 -4.18 2.91 5.15
CA LEU A 95 -4.23 1.57 5.73
C LEU A 95 -4.96 1.55 7.06
N MET A 96 -4.69 2.51 7.92
CA MET A 96 -5.33 2.58 9.24
C MET A 96 -6.82 2.89 9.12
N ASP A 97 -7.19 3.86 8.30
CA ASP A 97 -8.59 4.25 8.13
C ASP A 97 -9.40 3.14 7.45
N TYR A 98 -8.82 2.51 6.43
CA TYR A 98 -9.48 1.41 5.73
C TYR A 98 -9.71 0.21 6.65
N ALA A 99 -8.72 -0.11 7.49
CA ALA A 99 -8.86 -1.19 8.46
C ALA A 99 -10.01 -0.95 9.43
N ILE A 100 -10.15 0.27 9.93
CA ILE A 100 -11.23 0.66 10.83
C ILE A 100 -12.60 0.52 10.14
N LEU A 101 -12.69 0.98 8.89
CA LEU A 101 -13.92 0.85 8.10
C LEU A 101 -14.34 -0.62 7.95
N LYS A 102 -13.40 -1.54 7.82
CA LYS A 102 -13.68 -2.95 7.59
C LYS A 102 -14.07 -3.72 8.84
N ILE A 103 -13.72 -3.20 10.01
CA ILE A 103 -14.10 -3.83 11.28
C ILE A 103 -15.62 -3.74 11.52
N ARG A 104 -16.27 -2.77 10.92
CA ARG A 104 -17.69 -2.47 11.16
C ARG A 104 -18.60 -3.35 10.30
#